data_d5f1ddf949ae060c90c60c83c3e7aa39
#
_entry.id   d5f1ddf949ae060c90c60c83c3e7aa39
#
_cell.length_a   1.000
_cell.length_b   1.000
_cell.length_c   1.000
_cell.angle_alpha   90.00
_cell.angle_beta   90.00
_cell.angle_gamma   90.00
#
_symmetry.space_group_name_H-M   'P 1'
#
loop_
_entity.id
_entity.type
_entity.pdbx_description
1 polymer ?
#
loop_
_entity_poly.entity_id
_entity_poly.type
_entity_poly.pdbx_seq_one_letter_code
_entity_poly.pdbx_strand_id
1 'polypeptide(L)'
;MSTPTSDIDEAAPRIGGKTELVEYLEAGSKPPTDWRIGTEHEKFGFLWDGLRPLPYEGKASVLAMLEGLRDRFAWEPIIEGGHLIGLKKDGASVSLEPGGQFELSGAPVESIHQTCTEVGRHLAEVRELAEPLGIGFLGLGASPIWSLAETPVMPKGRYKIMTAYMDKGGRLGRQMMFRTCTVQANLDFSAEAEMRQKLR
;
A
#
# COMPACT_ATOMS: atom_id res chain seq x y z
N MET A 1 -5.14 -1.31 -4.76
CA MET A 1 -5.83 -1.94 -3.60
C MET A 1 -5.26 -3.33 -3.36
N SER A 2 -4.73 -3.57 -2.16
CA SER A 2 -4.24 -4.90 -1.78
C SER A 2 -5.41 -5.80 -1.40
N THR A 3 -5.80 -6.73 -2.28
CA THR A 3 -6.84 -7.73 -1.98
C THR A 3 -6.30 -8.75 -0.99
N PRO A 4 -7.06 -9.12 0.07
CA PRO A 4 -6.68 -10.21 0.97
C PRO A 4 -6.47 -11.53 0.22
N THR A 5 -5.43 -12.29 0.58
CA THR A 5 -5.12 -13.59 -0.06
C THR A 5 -6.04 -14.72 0.40
N SER A 6 -6.73 -14.52 1.53
CA SER A 6 -7.70 -15.50 2.08
C SER A 6 -9.01 -15.59 1.29
N ASP A 7 -9.29 -14.63 0.44
CA ASP A 7 -10.52 -14.55 -0.37
C ASP A 7 -10.30 -15.05 -1.80
N ILE A 8 -9.35 -15.96 -2.01
CA ILE A 8 -9.30 -16.73 -3.26
C ILE A 8 -10.52 -17.65 -3.24
N ASP A 9 -11.59 -17.15 -3.82
CA ASP A 9 -12.79 -17.95 -4.07
C ASP A 9 -12.39 -19.13 -4.99
N GLU A 10 -12.49 -20.36 -4.47
CA GLU A 10 -12.25 -21.56 -5.28
C GLU A 10 -13.20 -21.64 -6.49
N ALA A 11 -14.30 -20.88 -6.47
CA ALA A 11 -15.24 -20.71 -7.57
C ALA A 11 -14.84 -19.60 -8.57
N ALA A 12 -13.77 -18.85 -8.31
CA ALA A 12 -13.32 -17.82 -9.25
C ALA A 12 -12.96 -18.44 -10.61
N PRO A 13 -13.40 -17.84 -11.73
CA PRO A 13 -13.13 -18.38 -13.05
C PRO A 13 -11.61 -18.44 -13.28
N ARG A 14 -11.14 -19.61 -13.71
CA ARG A 14 -9.72 -19.79 -14.04
C ARG A 14 -9.41 -19.09 -15.34
N ILE A 15 -8.29 -18.37 -15.37
CA ILE A 15 -7.79 -17.74 -16.59
C ILE A 15 -7.47 -18.83 -17.61
N GLY A 16 -8.15 -18.81 -18.77
CA GLY A 16 -8.01 -19.79 -19.84
C GLY A 16 -6.79 -19.59 -20.73
N GLY A 17 -6.19 -18.39 -20.73
CA GLY A 17 -5.02 -18.09 -21.52
C GLY A 17 -4.63 -16.61 -21.60
N LYS A 18 -3.61 -16.34 -22.44
CA LYS A 18 -3.06 -14.98 -22.60
C LYS A 18 -4.10 -14.00 -23.15
N THR A 19 -5.01 -14.44 -24.01
CA THR A 19 -6.04 -13.60 -24.63
C THR A 19 -6.94 -12.96 -23.56
N GLU A 20 -7.42 -13.77 -22.59
CA GLU A 20 -8.23 -13.25 -21.47
C GLU A 20 -7.50 -12.18 -20.65
N LEU A 21 -6.19 -12.34 -20.43
CA LEU A 21 -5.39 -11.33 -19.74
C LEU A 21 -5.30 -10.02 -20.54
N VAL A 22 -5.16 -10.11 -21.86
CA VAL A 22 -5.14 -8.93 -22.75
C VAL A 22 -6.50 -8.24 -22.72
N GLU A 23 -7.59 -9.00 -22.91
CA GLU A 23 -8.96 -8.49 -22.88
C GLU A 23 -9.29 -7.81 -21.54
N TYR A 24 -8.83 -8.37 -20.42
CA TYR A 24 -8.99 -7.76 -19.10
C TYR A 24 -8.30 -6.39 -19.00
N LEU A 25 -7.09 -6.25 -19.52
CA LEU A 25 -6.38 -4.97 -19.55
C LEU A 25 -7.03 -3.98 -20.51
N GLU A 26 -7.46 -4.43 -21.69
CA GLU A 26 -8.15 -3.59 -22.69
C GLU A 26 -9.50 -3.07 -22.17
N ALA A 27 -10.23 -3.90 -21.40
CA ALA A 27 -11.49 -3.50 -20.76
C ALA A 27 -11.32 -2.37 -19.73
N GLY A 28 -10.10 -2.14 -19.23
CA GLY A 28 -9.76 -1.00 -18.39
C GLY A 28 -9.60 0.32 -19.13
N SER A 29 -9.64 0.33 -20.48
CA SER A 29 -9.58 1.55 -21.28
C SER A 29 -10.78 2.44 -21.06
N LYS A 30 -10.57 3.75 -20.95
CA LYS A 30 -11.61 4.75 -20.70
C LYS A 30 -11.47 5.94 -21.65
N PRO A 31 -12.58 6.57 -22.06
CA PRO A 31 -12.50 7.84 -22.78
C PRO A 31 -11.85 8.93 -21.89
N PRO A 32 -11.19 9.95 -22.48
CA PRO A 32 -10.48 10.99 -21.72
C PRO A 32 -11.36 11.74 -20.69
N THR A 33 -12.65 11.84 -20.92
CA THR A 33 -13.61 12.43 -19.99
C THR A 33 -13.74 11.70 -18.67
N ASP A 34 -13.43 10.40 -18.68
CA ASP A 34 -13.57 9.49 -17.53
C ASP A 34 -12.24 9.18 -16.85
N TRP A 35 -11.15 9.79 -17.33
CA TRP A 35 -9.84 9.57 -16.73
C TRP A 35 -9.78 10.08 -15.29
N ARG A 36 -9.07 9.32 -14.48
CA ARG A 36 -8.80 9.64 -13.08
C ARG A 36 -7.31 9.48 -12.80
N ILE A 37 -6.88 10.11 -11.73
CA ILE A 37 -5.52 9.97 -11.19
C ILE A 37 -5.67 9.26 -9.85
N GLY A 38 -4.98 8.15 -9.68
CA GLY A 38 -4.76 7.50 -8.40
C GLY A 38 -3.31 7.68 -7.96
N THR A 39 -3.07 7.87 -6.68
CA THR A 39 -1.70 7.97 -6.14
C THR A 39 -1.50 7.03 -4.99
N GLU A 40 -0.27 6.55 -4.83
CA GLU A 40 0.13 5.74 -3.68
C GLU A 40 1.29 6.44 -2.97
N HIS A 41 1.20 6.51 -1.64
CA HIS A 41 2.20 7.18 -0.80
C HIS A 41 2.59 6.28 0.35
N GLU A 42 3.77 5.73 0.28
CA GLU A 42 4.36 4.91 1.34
C GLU A 42 5.21 5.74 2.29
N LYS A 43 5.26 5.32 3.55
CA LYS A 43 6.04 5.97 4.62
C LYS A 43 6.62 4.92 5.55
N PHE A 44 7.89 5.08 5.95
CA PHE A 44 8.44 4.34 7.07
C PHE A 44 7.91 4.87 8.39
N GLY A 45 7.28 3.99 9.16
CA GLY A 45 6.94 4.26 10.56
C GLY A 45 8.10 3.87 11.49
N PHE A 46 8.42 4.72 12.47
CA PHE A 46 9.48 4.49 13.42
C PHE A 46 9.13 5.02 14.81
N LEU A 47 9.76 4.44 15.83
CA LEU A 47 9.69 4.95 17.19
C LEU A 47 10.71 6.08 17.35
N TRP A 48 10.31 7.22 17.93
CA TRP A 48 11.25 8.32 18.24
C TRP A 48 12.34 7.85 19.21
N ASP A 49 12.00 6.96 20.15
CA ASP A 49 12.98 6.33 21.02
C ASP A 49 13.77 5.26 20.26
N GLY A 50 15.02 5.55 20.01
CA GLY A 50 15.98 4.65 19.35
C GLY A 50 15.81 4.49 17.85
N LEU A 51 14.92 5.23 17.18
CA LEU A 51 14.67 5.21 15.73
C LEU A 51 14.46 3.79 15.16
N ARG A 52 13.87 2.90 15.95
CA ARG A 52 13.58 1.51 15.55
C ARG A 52 12.36 1.44 14.64
N PRO A 53 12.30 0.47 13.71
CA PRO A 53 11.12 0.27 12.87
C PRO A 53 9.89 -0.05 13.72
N LEU A 54 8.73 0.34 13.24
CA LEU A 54 7.46 0.14 13.93
C LEU A 54 7.05 -1.34 13.90
N PRO A 55 6.86 -2.01 15.04
CA PRO A 55 6.37 -3.39 15.04
C PRO A 55 4.90 -3.44 14.60
N TYR A 56 4.43 -4.62 14.19
CA TYR A 56 3.01 -4.79 13.88
C TYR A 56 2.13 -4.66 15.12
N GLU A 57 2.49 -5.27 16.24
CA GLU A 57 1.73 -5.27 17.51
C GLU A 57 2.43 -4.48 18.62
N GLY A 58 1.65 -4.08 19.62
CA GLY A 58 2.12 -3.35 20.80
C GLY A 58 1.47 -1.99 20.95
N LYS A 59 1.83 -1.28 22.03
CA LYS A 59 1.24 0.02 22.34
C LYS A 59 1.55 1.08 21.26
N ALA A 60 2.77 1.13 20.79
CA ALA A 60 3.21 1.97 19.67
C ALA A 60 3.54 1.05 18.50
N SER A 61 2.61 0.87 17.59
CA SER A 61 2.66 -0.15 16.54
C SER A 61 1.84 0.23 15.32
N VAL A 62 2.05 -0.49 14.24
CA VAL A 62 1.24 -0.37 13.03
C VAL A 62 -0.23 -0.69 13.31
N LEU A 63 -0.51 -1.72 14.11
CA LEU A 63 -1.87 -2.08 14.51
C LEU A 63 -2.55 -0.94 15.27
N ALA A 64 -1.86 -0.31 16.23
CA ALA A 64 -2.40 0.83 16.98
C ALA A 64 -2.74 2.02 16.06
N MET A 65 -1.94 2.25 15.01
CA MET A 65 -2.24 3.28 14.01
C MET A 65 -3.48 2.94 13.19
N LEU A 66 -3.63 1.68 12.74
CA LEU A 66 -4.81 1.25 12.01
C LEU A 66 -6.07 1.30 12.89
N GLU A 67 -6.00 0.84 14.13
CA GLU A 67 -7.11 0.93 15.08
C GLU A 67 -7.50 2.38 15.36
N GLY A 68 -6.53 3.26 15.54
CA GLY A 68 -6.77 4.68 15.71
C GLY A 68 -7.48 5.33 14.53
N LEU A 69 -7.08 5.00 13.29
CA LEU A 69 -7.76 5.47 12.08
C LEU A 69 -9.20 4.95 12.00
N ARG A 70 -9.40 3.66 12.28
CA ARG A 70 -10.74 3.04 12.34
C ARG A 70 -11.64 3.76 13.34
N ASP A 71 -11.18 3.92 14.57
CA ASP A 71 -12.02 4.33 15.70
C ASP A 71 -12.27 5.85 15.73
N ARG A 72 -11.30 6.67 15.29
CA ARG A 72 -11.43 8.14 15.34
C ARG A 72 -11.86 8.77 14.03
N PHE A 73 -11.52 8.15 12.90
CA PHE A 73 -11.77 8.72 11.58
C PHE A 73 -12.70 7.88 10.70
N ALA A 74 -13.36 6.87 11.30
CA ALA A 74 -14.36 6.02 10.65
C ALA A 74 -13.86 5.32 9.36
N TRP A 75 -12.63 4.84 9.38
CA TRP A 75 -12.13 3.93 8.35
C TRP A 75 -12.69 2.52 8.55
N GLU A 76 -13.07 1.85 7.49
CA GLU A 76 -13.59 0.48 7.53
C GLU A 76 -12.44 -0.53 7.51
N PRO A 77 -12.47 -1.57 8.38
CA PRO A 77 -11.38 -2.54 8.47
C PRO A 77 -11.30 -3.50 7.30
N ILE A 78 -10.06 -3.87 6.93
CA ILE A 78 -9.71 -4.98 6.04
C ILE A 78 -9.00 -6.03 6.89
N ILE A 79 -9.61 -7.22 7.02
CA ILE A 79 -9.11 -8.30 7.87
C ILE A 79 -8.63 -9.48 6.99
N GLU A 80 -7.48 -10.04 7.32
CA GLU A 80 -6.97 -11.28 6.72
C GLU A 80 -6.41 -12.19 7.82
N GLY A 81 -6.89 -13.44 7.88
CA GLY A 81 -6.41 -14.40 8.88
C GLY A 81 -6.57 -13.95 10.33
N GLY A 82 -7.57 -13.10 10.62
CA GLY A 82 -7.80 -12.52 11.95
C GLY A 82 -6.97 -11.27 12.26
N HIS A 83 -6.09 -10.84 11.35
CA HIS A 83 -5.28 -9.62 11.52
C HIS A 83 -5.88 -8.44 10.77
N LEU A 84 -5.84 -7.26 11.37
CA LEU A 84 -6.18 -5.99 10.71
C LEU A 84 -5.02 -5.59 9.80
N ILE A 85 -5.17 -5.77 8.50
CA ILE A 85 -4.10 -5.58 7.50
C ILE A 85 -4.22 -4.31 6.68
N GLY A 86 -5.31 -3.58 6.86
CA GLY A 86 -5.58 -2.34 6.15
C GLY A 86 -6.95 -1.78 6.47
N LEU A 87 -7.26 -0.68 5.84
CA LEU A 87 -8.49 0.08 6.01
C LEU A 87 -8.94 0.62 4.67
N LYS A 88 -10.24 0.87 4.50
CA LYS A 88 -10.79 1.53 3.32
C LYS A 88 -11.75 2.65 3.71
N LYS A 89 -11.80 3.72 2.90
CA LYS A 89 -12.71 4.85 3.07
C LYS A 89 -12.81 5.66 1.79
N ASP A 90 -14.00 6.00 1.34
CA ASP A 90 -14.27 6.92 0.22
C ASP A 90 -13.50 6.57 -1.08
N GLY A 91 -13.30 5.29 -1.38
CA GLY A 91 -12.55 4.82 -2.55
C GLY A 91 -11.03 4.77 -2.35
N ALA A 92 -10.51 5.28 -1.23
CA ALA A 92 -9.11 5.15 -0.82
C ALA A 92 -8.89 3.95 0.11
N SER A 93 -7.65 3.54 0.28
CA SER A 93 -7.26 2.57 1.30
C SER A 93 -5.97 2.97 2.02
N VAL A 94 -5.86 2.56 3.28
CA VAL A 94 -4.60 2.54 4.01
C VAL A 94 -4.18 1.10 4.15
N SER A 95 -2.97 0.77 3.73
CA SER A 95 -2.48 -0.60 3.73
C SER A 95 -1.07 -0.71 4.27
N LEU A 96 -0.60 -1.94 4.41
CA LEU A 96 0.72 -2.26 4.92
C LEU A 96 1.53 -2.90 3.81
N GLU A 97 2.76 -2.44 3.62
CA GLU A 97 3.74 -3.10 2.81
C GLU A 97 4.58 -4.09 3.65
N PRO A 98 5.36 -5.01 3.03
CA PRO A 98 5.96 -6.14 3.74
C PRO A 98 6.75 -5.80 4.99
N GLY A 99 7.47 -4.70 4.99
CA GLY A 99 8.29 -4.22 6.11
C GLY A 99 7.59 -3.24 7.05
N GLY A 100 6.27 -3.10 6.94
CA GLY A 100 5.49 -2.15 7.73
C GLY A 100 5.48 -0.73 7.17
N GLN A 101 5.89 -0.54 5.91
CA GLN A 101 5.68 0.73 5.24
C GLN A 101 4.18 1.01 5.22
N PHE A 102 3.81 2.18 5.70
CA PHE A 102 2.43 2.61 5.88
C PHE A 102 1.98 3.36 4.64
N GLU A 103 1.09 2.75 3.87
CA GLU A 103 0.69 3.22 2.55
C GLU A 103 -0.69 3.87 2.57
N LEU A 104 -0.82 5.01 1.91
CA LEU A 104 -2.09 5.52 1.41
C LEU A 104 -2.20 5.17 -0.07
N SER A 105 -3.13 4.31 -0.45
CA SER A 105 -3.58 4.18 -1.84
C SER A 105 -4.78 5.10 -2.02
N GLY A 106 -4.58 6.24 -2.68
CA GLY A 106 -5.58 7.28 -2.85
C GLY A 106 -6.74 6.87 -3.75
N ALA A 107 -7.88 7.54 -3.58
CA ALA A 107 -9.03 7.36 -4.45
C ALA A 107 -8.73 7.81 -5.89
N PRO A 108 -9.41 7.23 -6.90
CA PRO A 108 -9.37 7.74 -8.26
C PRO A 108 -10.04 9.14 -8.31
N VAL A 109 -9.24 10.19 -8.48
CA VAL A 109 -9.68 11.58 -8.46
C VAL A 109 -9.49 12.27 -9.80
N GLU A 110 -10.15 13.41 -10.01
CA GLU A 110 -10.15 14.13 -11.30
C GLU A 110 -8.95 15.06 -11.47
N SER A 111 -8.33 15.47 -10.36
CA SER A 111 -7.27 16.46 -10.42
C SER A 111 -6.21 16.27 -9.34
N ILE A 112 -5.01 16.79 -9.62
CA ILE A 112 -3.89 16.84 -8.67
C ILE A 112 -4.22 17.62 -7.38
N HIS A 113 -5.14 18.58 -7.45
CA HIS A 113 -5.58 19.34 -6.28
C HIS A 113 -6.38 18.46 -5.31
N GLN A 114 -7.22 17.56 -5.82
CA GLN A 114 -7.93 16.59 -5.00
C GLN A 114 -6.96 15.59 -4.38
N THR A 115 -5.96 15.10 -5.15
CA THR A 115 -4.85 14.28 -4.61
C THR A 115 -4.13 15.00 -3.47
N CYS A 116 -3.78 16.27 -3.65
CA CYS A 116 -3.10 17.07 -2.62
C CYS A 116 -3.95 17.20 -1.34
N THR A 117 -5.26 17.41 -1.49
CA THR A 117 -6.21 17.49 -0.37
C THR A 117 -6.31 16.16 0.37
N GLU A 118 -6.40 15.05 -0.35
CA GLU A 118 -6.48 13.69 0.21
C GLU A 118 -5.21 13.34 1.00
N VAL A 119 -4.04 13.55 0.41
CA VAL A 119 -2.74 13.33 1.07
C VAL A 119 -2.60 14.22 2.31
N GLY A 120 -2.96 15.50 2.20
CA GLY A 120 -2.91 16.43 3.33
C GLY A 120 -3.79 16.00 4.49
N ARG A 121 -5.02 15.55 4.20
CA ARG A 121 -5.95 14.99 5.20
C ARG A 121 -5.38 13.74 5.87
N HIS A 122 -4.90 12.79 5.08
CA HIS A 122 -4.29 11.55 5.60
C HIS A 122 -3.08 11.83 6.50
N LEU A 123 -2.20 12.74 6.10
CA LEU A 123 -1.04 13.12 6.91
C LEU A 123 -1.45 13.79 8.23
N ALA A 124 -2.52 14.57 8.25
CA ALA A 124 -3.05 15.17 9.47
C ALA A 124 -3.62 14.11 10.42
N GLU A 125 -4.43 13.17 9.91
CA GLU A 125 -4.98 12.05 10.66
C GLU A 125 -3.86 11.18 11.26
N VAL A 126 -2.85 10.82 10.45
CA VAL A 126 -1.69 10.03 10.89
C VAL A 126 -0.91 10.74 11.98
N ARG A 127 -0.63 12.05 11.82
CA ARG A 127 0.09 12.84 12.82
C ARG A 127 -0.64 12.87 14.15
N GLU A 128 -1.95 13.12 14.15
CA GLU A 128 -2.78 13.19 15.35
C GLU A 128 -2.74 11.90 16.17
N LEU A 129 -2.62 10.75 15.51
CA LEU A 129 -2.52 9.44 16.16
C LEU A 129 -1.08 9.12 16.59
N ALA A 130 -0.11 9.48 15.78
CA ALA A 130 1.29 9.10 15.96
C ALA A 130 1.98 9.85 17.10
N GLU A 131 1.74 11.17 17.22
CA GLU A 131 2.39 12.03 18.22
C GLU A 131 2.21 11.52 19.66
N PRO A 132 1.01 11.18 20.16
CA PRO A 132 0.82 10.67 21.51
C PRO A 132 1.47 9.30 21.74
N LEU A 133 1.70 8.53 20.69
CA LEU A 133 2.30 7.20 20.73
C LEU A 133 3.84 7.23 20.63
N GLY A 134 4.44 8.39 20.43
CA GLY A 134 5.87 8.51 20.16
C GLY A 134 6.31 7.90 18.84
N ILE A 135 5.42 7.91 17.85
CA ILE A 135 5.66 7.40 16.49
C ILE A 135 5.98 8.55 15.55
N GLY A 136 6.98 8.36 14.69
CA GLY A 136 7.27 9.22 13.55
C GLY A 136 7.05 8.50 12.22
N PHE A 137 6.76 9.28 11.19
CA PHE A 137 6.66 8.78 9.81
C PHE A 137 7.55 9.61 8.89
N LEU A 138 8.22 8.94 7.95
CA LEU A 138 9.12 9.58 7.01
C LEU A 138 9.03 8.92 5.62
N GLY A 139 8.79 9.73 4.59
CA GLY A 139 8.84 9.33 3.19
C GLY A 139 10.28 9.39 2.68
N LEU A 140 10.92 8.23 2.56
CA LEU A 140 12.26 8.07 1.99
C LEU A 140 12.24 6.92 0.98
N GLY A 141 13.03 7.02 -0.09
CA GLY A 141 13.12 5.95 -1.09
C GLY A 141 13.67 4.64 -0.55
N ALA A 142 14.51 4.69 0.50
CA ALA A 142 15.04 3.50 1.17
C ALA A 142 15.31 3.78 2.65
N SER A 143 15.16 2.75 3.48
CA SER A 143 15.53 2.82 4.90
C SER A 143 17.06 2.99 5.04
N PRO A 144 17.52 4.08 5.69
CA PRO A 144 18.95 4.38 5.75
C PRO A 144 19.71 3.56 6.79
N ILE A 145 19.05 3.12 7.87
CA ILE A 145 19.74 2.56 9.03
C ILE A 145 19.31 1.13 9.40
N TRP A 146 18.11 0.66 9.03
CA TRP A 146 17.65 -0.66 9.43
C TRP A 146 18.20 -1.74 8.50
N SER A 147 18.66 -2.84 9.07
CA SER A 147 18.95 -4.07 8.34
C SER A 147 17.67 -4.85 8.03
N LEU A 148 17.76 -5.87 7.16
CA LEU A 148 16.63 -6.79 6.94
C LEU A 148 16.24 -7.55 8.20
N ALA A 149 17.19 -7.85 9.08
CA ALA A 149 16.95 -8.59 10.33
C ALA A 149 16.16 -7.74 11.34
N GLU A 150 16.30 -6.41 11.29
CA GLU A 150 15.58 -5.48 12.16
C GLU A 150 14.21 -5.09 11.62
N THR A 151 13.99 -5.26 10.30
CA THR A 151 12.73 -4.89 9.66
C THR A 151 11.64 -5.92 9.99
N PRO A 152 10.49 -5.51 10.53
CA PRO A 152 9.40 -6.42 10.85
C PRO A 152 8.78 -7.00 9.58
N VAL A 153 8.02 -8.09 9.74
CA VAL A 153 7.23 -8.69 8.65
C VAL A 153 5.76 -8.54 8.99
N MET A 154 5.00 -7.92 8.10
CA MET A 154 3.57 -7.71 8.29
C MET A 154 2.76 -8.98 8.03
N PRO A 155 1.62 -9.20 8.74
CA PRO A 155 0.87 -10.46 8.73
C PRO A 155 -0.07 -10.58 7.51
N LYS A 156 0.45 -10.40 6.29
CA LYS A 156 -0.28 -10.70 5.04
C LYS A 156 0.24 -12.00 4.44
N GLY A 157 -0.67 -12.92 4.07
CA GLY A 157 -0.32 -14.23 3.54
C GLY A 157 0.56 -14.16 2.29
N ARG A 158 0.29 -13.20 1.40
CA ARG A 158 1.08 -13.00 0.18
C ARG A 158 2.57 -12.72 0.44
N TYR A 159 2.92 -12.14 1.59
CA TYR A 159 4.31 -11.79 1.89
C TYR A 159 5.19 -13.01 2.17
N LYS A 160 4.61 -14.10 2.68
CA LYS A 160 5.31 -15.38 2.81
C LYS A 160 5.69 -15.96 1.45
N ILE A 161 4.75 -15.91 0.48
CA ILE A 161 4.96 -16.37 -0.89
C ILE A 161 6.02 -15.50 -1.58
N MET A 162 5.87 -14.18 -1.50
CA MET A 162 6.80 -13.22 -2.12
C MET A 162 8.21 -13.35 -1.55
N THR A 163 8.36 -13.48 -0.23
CA THR A 163 9.67 -13.64 0.42
C THR A 163 10.38 -14.91 -0.09
N ALA A 164 9.66 -16.04 -0.13
CA ALA A 164 10.22 -17.31 -0.61
C ALA A 164 10.59 -17.25 -2.12
N TYR A 165 9.89 -16.46 -2.91
CA TYR A 165 10.21 -16.23 -4.31
C TYR A 165 11.43 -15.31 -4.47
N MET A 166 11.49 -14.20 -3.74
CA MET A 166 12.59 -13.22 -3.80
C MET A 166 13.94 -13.82 -3.39
N ASP A 167 13.95 -14.81 -2.50
CA ASP A 167 15.18 -15.53 -2.12
C ASP A 167 15.77 -16.34 -3.30
N LYS A 168 14.98 -16.67 -4.32
CA LYS A 168 15.42 -17.40 -5.53
C LYS A 168 15.82 -16.47 -6.66
N GLY A 169 15.29 -15.26 -6.71
CA GLY A 169 15.37 -14.36 -7.87
C GLY A 169 16.52 -13.35 -7.86
N GLY A 170 17.39 -13.33 -6.84
CA GLY A 170 18.51 -12.39 -6.77
C GLY A 170 18.79 -11.82 -5.37
N ARG A 171 19.90 -11.08 -5.23
CA ARG A 171 20.39 -10.62 -3.91
C ARG A 171 19.64 -9.41 -3.32
N LEU A 172 18.95 -8.62 -4.15
CA LEU A 172 18.33 -7.37 -3.72
C LEU A 172 16.81 -7.44 -3.61
N GLY A 173 16.16 -8.54 -3.98
CA GLY A 173 14.70 -8.68 -3.96
C GLY A 173 14.10 -8.39 -2.58
N ARG A 174 14.64 -9.00 -1.53
CA ARG A 174 14.19 -8.73 -0.15
C ARG A 174 14.54 -7.32 0.34
N GLN A 175 15.67 -6.75 -0.08
CA GLN A 175 16.02 -5.37 0.25
C GLN A 175 14.97 -4.39 -0.33
N MET A 176 14.63 -4.57 -1.59
CA MET A 176 13.57 -3.80 -2.24
C MET A 176 12.23 -3.99 -1.52
N MET A 177 11.81 -5.24 -1.32
CA MET A 177 10.50 -5.57 -0.76
C MET A 177 10.27 -5.00 0.66
N PHE A 178 11.29 -5.04 1.52
CA PHE A 178 11.15 -4.69 2.95
C PHE A 178 11.66 -3.30 3.32
N ARG A 179 12.55 -2.71 2.50
CA ARG A 179 13.32 -1.53 2.89
C ARG A 179 13.20 -0.36 1.93
N THR A 180 12.26 -0.38 1.00
CA THR A 180 11.97 0.76 0.12
C THR A 180 10.56 1.29 0.35
N CYS A 181 10.39 2.59 0.15
CA CYS A 181 9.10 3.23 0.00
C CYS A 181 9.06 3.98 -1.32
N THR A 182 7.87 4.03 -1.90
CA THR A 182 7.64 4.71 -3.18
C THR A 182 6.54 5.76 -3.08
N VAL A 183 6.51 6.63 -4.07
CA VAL A 183 5.34 7.38 -4.48
C VAL A 183 4.99 6.91 -5.88
N GLN A 184 3.76 6.47 -6.09
CA GLN A 184 3.28 5.96 -7.36
C GLN A 184 2.11 6.79 -7.85
N ALA A 185 2.05 7.03 -9.16
CA ALA A 185 0.92 7.62 -9.85
C ALA A 185 0.30 6.58 -10.79
N ASN A 186 -1.01 6.36 -10.67
CA ASN A 186 -1.80 5.49 -11.51
C ASN A 186 -2.58 6.36 -12.50
N LEU A 187 -2.38 6.13 -13.78
CA LEU A 187 -2.95 6.93 -14.87
C LEU A 187 -3.83 6.06 -15.75
N ASP A 188 -5.02 6.52 -16.05
CA ASP A 188 -5.90 5.90 -17.03
C ASP A 188 -5.39 6.09 -18.47
N PHE A 189 -5.85 5.28 -19.40
CA PHE A 189 -5.56 5.34 -20.83
C PHE A 189 -6.80 5.00 -21.65
N SER A 190 -6.84 5.44 -22.92
CA SER A 190 -7.95 5.20 -23.83
C SER A 190 -7.72 4.04 -24.80
N ALA A 191 -6.47 3.73 -25.11
CA ALA A 191 -6.08 2.68 -26.02
C ALA A 191 -4.63 2.24 -25.77
N GLU A 192 -4.24 1.05 -26.27
CA GLU A 192 -2.88 0.52 -26.16
C GLU A 192 -1.80 1.50 -26.63
N ALA A 193 -2.04 2.20 -27.74
CA ALA A 193 -1.07 3.17 -28.29
C ALA A 193 -0.76 4.29 -27.30
N GLU A 194 -1.77 4.79 -26.57
CA GLU A 194 -1.59 5.83 -25.56
C GLU A 194 -0.96 5.26 -24.28
N MET A 195 -1.38 4.08 -23.84
CA MET A 195 -0.73 3.38 -22.72
C MET A 195 0.77 3.23 -22.96
N ARG A 196 1.16 2.76 -24.13
CA ARG A 196 2.59 2.64 -24.54
C ARG A 196 3.34 3.97 -24.53
N GLN A 197 2.67 5.08 -24.85
CA GLN A 197 3.26 6.41 -24.78
C GLN A 197 3.45 6.89 -23.34
N LYS A 198 2.49 6.62 -22.44
CA LYS A 198 2.58 6.98 -21.03
C LYS A 198 3.60 6.16 -20.24
N LEU A 199 3.88 4.92 -20.67
CA LEU A 199 4.89 4.04 -20.05
C LEU A 199 6.34 4.33 -20.46
N ARG A 200 6.60 5.24 -21.38
CA ARG A 200 7.95 5.62 -21.86
C ARG A 200 8.50 6.83 -21.11
#